data_b8e2f0019f7312927f4ddb6f2c47bcdd
#
_entry.id   b8e2f0019f7312927f4ddb6f2c47bcdd
#
_cell.length_a   1.000
_cell.length_b   1.000
_cell.length_c   1.000
_cell.angle_alpha   90.00
_cell.angle_beta   90.00
_cell.angle_gamma   90.00
#
_symmetry.space_group_name_H-M   'P 1'
#
loop_
_entity.id
_entity.type
_entity.pdbx_description
1 polymer ?
#
loop_
_entity_poly.entity_id
_entity_poly.type
_entity_poly.pdbx_seq_one_letter_code
_entity_poly.pdbx_strand_id
1 'polypeptide(L)'
;MNNENPLKEFDDFVNIVKRLRKRLPVDRIQTHLSLRRCLLEETYEVLESIDENNMPELKKELGDILLQVIFHSIIAKENNDFDLADVINSVRSKLIERHPHVFGDVKVADSDEVKTELLKRKKEENL
;
A
#
# COMPACT_ATOMS: atom_id res chain seq x y z
N MET A 1 11.68 -7.22 -22.78
CA MET A 1 10.62 -7.36 -22.58
C MET A 1 10.00 -6.63 -21.68
N ASN A 2 9.07 -6.20 -21.80
CA ASN A 2 8.54 -5.33 -21.05
C ASN A 2 7.27 -5.66 -20.55
N ASN A 3 7.15 -5.84 -19.29
CA ASN A 3 5.96 -6.05 -18.69
C ASN A 3 5.48 -4.81 -18.18
N GLU A 4 4.91 -4.02 -18.96
CA GLU A 4 4.52 -2.71 -18.60
C GLU A 4 3.21 -2.64 -17.86
N ASN A 5 2.49 -3.75 -17.79
CA ASN A 5 1.20 -3.78 -17.11
C ASN A 5 1.21 -4.90 -16.07
N PRO A 6 1.44 -4.57 -14.81
CA PRO A 6 1.54 -5.57 -13.76
C PRO A 6 0.19 -6.10 -13.25
N LEU A 7 -0.91 -5.78 -13.92
CA LEU A 7 -2.24 -6.18 -13.41
C LEU A 7 -2.41 -7.69 -13.34
N LYS A 8 -1.87 -8.41 -14.32
CA LYS A 8 -1.97 -9.86 -14.31
C LYS A 8 -1.16 -10.45 -13.16
N GLU A 9 0.07 -9.97 -13.00
CA GLU A 9 0.93 -10.43 -11.90
C GLU A 9 0.31 -10.11 -10.55
N PHE A 10 -0.30 -8.94 -10.42
CA PHE A 10 -0.97 -8.54 -9.19
C PHE A 10 -2.15 -9.46 -8.90
N ASP A 11 -2.99 -9.73 -9.89
CA ASP A 11 -4.14 -10.61 -9.72
C ASP A 11 -3.71 -12.02 -9.34
N ASP A 12 -2.71 -12.56 -10.02
CA ASP A 12 -2.17 -13.87 -9.71
C ASP A 12 -1.64 -13.93 -8.27
N PHE A 13 -0.93 -12.90 -7.86
CA PHE A 13 -0.36 -12.80 -6.52
C PHE A 13 -1.47 -12.77 -5.45
N VAL A 14 -2.48 -11.95 -5.65
CA VAL A 14 -3.61 -11.87 -4.71
C VAL A 14 -4.28 -13.24 -4.56
N ASN A 15 -4.48 -13.94 -5.66
CA ASN A 15 -5.12 -15.26 -5.63
C ASN A 15 -4.26 -16.29 -4.90
N ILE A 16 -2.95 -16.22 -5.05
CA ILE A 16 -2.02 -17.08 -4.32
C ILE A 16 -2.14 -16.84 -2.82
N VAL A 17 -2.14 -15.58 -2.41
CA VAL A 17 -2.26 -15.25 -0.98
C VAL A 17 -3.59 -15.71 -0.42
N LYS A 18 -4.68 -15.54 -1.17
CA LYS A 18 -5.99 -16.02 -0.74
C LYS A 18 -6.00 -17.53 -0.52
N ARG A 19 -5.36 -18.28 -1.40
CA ARG A 19 -5.29 -19.73 -1.26
C ARG A 19 -4.48 -20.15 -0.04
N LEU A 20 -3.35 -19.47 0.19
CA LEU A 20 -2.52 -19.74 1.38
C LEU A 20 -3.30 -19.43 2.65
N ARG A 21 -3.99 -18.30 2.68
CA ARG A 21 -4.82 -17.94 3.84
C ARG A 21 -5.85 -19.02 4.14
N LYS A 22 -6.44 -19.57 3.12
CA LYS A 22 -7.50 -20.56 3.27
C LYS A 22 -6.97 -21.94 3.64
N ARG A 23 -5.83 -22.34 3.07
CA ARG A 23 -5.38 -23.72 3.14
C ARG A 23 -4.21 -23.98 4.06
N LEU A 24 -3.36 -23.00 4.30
CA LEU A 24 -2.17 -23.19 5.14
C LEU A 24 -2.53 -22.88 6.58
N PRO A 25 -2.40 -23.86 7.51
CA PRO A 25 -2.84 -23.67 8.90
C PRO A 25 -2.20 -22.46 9.58
N VAL A 26 -0.92 -22.21 9.34
CA VAL A 26 -0.24 -21.06 9.95
C VAL A 26 -0.84 -19.76 9.44
N ASP A 27 -1.17 -19.69 8.16
CA ASP A 27 -1.74 -18.48 7.57
C ASP A 27 -3.18 -18.25 8.04
N ARG A 28 -3.94 -19.33 8.24
CA ARG A 28 -5.34 -19.23 8.65
C ARG A 28 -5.54 -18.62 10.03
N ILE A 29 -4.57 -18.77 10.91
CA ILE A 29 -4.71 -18.29 12.28
C ILE A 29 -4.15 -16.89 12.49
N GLN A 30 -3.55 -16.30 11.47
CA GLN A 30 -2.98 -14.96 11.59
C GLN A 30 -4.08 -13.90 11.75
N THR A 31 -3.77 -12.89 12.54
CA THR A 31 -4.65 -11.74 12.77
C THR A 31 -3.87 -10.47 12.48
N HIS A 32 -4.55 -9.34 12.44
CA HIS A 32 -3.85 -8.05 12.32
C HIS A 32 -2.80 -7.92 13.44
N LEU A 33 -3.20 -8.29 14.64
CA LEU A 33 -2.31 -8.17 15.78
C LEU A 33 -1.09 -9.09 15.66
N SER A 34 -1.29 -10.34 15.24
CA SER A 34 -0.18 -11.30 15.14
C SER A 34 0.81 -10.91 14.05
N LEU A 35 0.37 -10.16 13.03
CA LEU A 35 1.22 -9.75 11.92
C LEU A 35 1.96 -8.43 12.16
N ARG A 36 1.70 -7.75 13.28
CA ARG A 36 2.33 -6.45 13.54
C ARG A 36 3.85 -6.54 13.55
N ARG A 37 4.38 -7.55 14.19
CA ARG A 37 5.83 -7.72 14.30
C ARG A 37 6.47 -7.98 12.94
N CYS A 38 5.82 -8.80 12.12
CA CYS A 38 6.30 -9.07 10.77
C CYS A 38 6.36 -7.80 9.94
N LEU A 39 5.32 -6.96 10.03
CA LEU A 39 5.30 -5.70 9.29
C LEU A 39 6.43 -4.78 9.72
N LEU A 40 6.71 -4.72 11.02
CA LEU A 40 7.80 -3.91 11.53
C LEU A 40 9.14 -4.42 11.02
N GLU A 41 9.36 -5.73 11.09
CA GLU A 41 10.60 -6.34 10.61
C GLU A 41 10.81 -6.10 9.12
N GLU A 42 9.76 -6.26 8.30
CA GLU A 42 9.86 -6.02 6.87
C GLU A 42 10.15 -4.57 6.56
N THR A 43 9.60 -3.65 7.36
CA THR A 43 9.89 -2.22 7.19
C THR A 43 11.37 -1.93 7.43
N TYR A 44 11.95 -2.49 8.47
CA TYR A 44 13.37 -2.34 8.76
C TYR A 44 14.23 -2.91 7.63
N GLU A 45 13.84 -4.05 7.07
CA GLU A 45 14.59 -4.66 5.98
C GLU A 45 14.55 -3.80 4.71
N VAL A 46 13.42 -3.15 4.46
CA VAL A 46 13.32 -2.18 3.35
C VAL A 46 14.30 -1.03 3.57
N LEU A 47 14.30 -0.47 4.78
CA LEU A 47 15.18 0.66 5.11
C LEU A 47 16.66 0.27 4.96
N GLU A 48 17.01 -0.91 5.43
CA GLU A 48 18.38 -1.42 5.31
C GLU A 48 18.79 -1.59 3.86
N SER A 49 17.89 -2.14 3.03
CA SER A 49 18.16 -2.31 1.60
C SER A 49 18.42 -0.97 0.91
N ILE A 50 17.66 0.05 1.29
CA ILE A 50 17.84 1.40 0.74
C ILE A 50 19.18 1.98 1.20
N ASP A 51 19.48 1.87 2.49
CA ASP A 51 20.72 2.40 3.06
C ASP A 51 21.94 1.77 2.43
N GLU A 52 21.85 0.48 2.10
CA GLU A 52 22.97 -0.25 1.50
C GLU A 52 22.98 -0.15 -0.03
N ASN A 53 22.00 0.55 -0.59
CA ASN A 53 21.82 0.64 -2.04
C ASN A 53 21.79 -0.74 -2.70
N ASN A 54 21.13 -1.69 -2.05
CA ASN A 54 21.01 -3.05 -2.54
C ASN A 54 19.69 -3.22 -3.25
N MET A 55 19.66 -2.95 -4.55
CA MET A 55 18.43 -2.96 -5.33
C MET A 55 17.80 -4.35 -5.49
N PRO A 56 18.59 -5.41 -5.72
CA PRO A 56 17.98 -6.77 -5.74
C PRO A 56 17.27 -7.12 -4.43
N GLU A 57 17.83 -6.70 -3.30
CA GLU A 57 17.22 -6.95 -2.02
C GLU A 57 15.99 -6.07 -1.79
N LEU A 58 16.09 -4.79 -2.18
CA LEU A 58 14.95 -3.88 -2.07
C LEU A 58 13.73 -4.40 -2.82
N LYS A 59 13.94 -4.97 -4.00
CA LYS A 59 12.86 -5.57 -4.79
C LYS A 59 12.14 -6.65 -3.98
N LYS A 60 12.89 -7.53 -3.33
CA LYS A 60 12.31 -8.60 -2.54
C LYS A 60 11.55 -8.05 -1.32
N GLU A 61 12.15 -7.10 -0.63
CA GLU A 61 11.55 -6.55 0.58
C GLU A 61 10.28 -5.76 0.27
N LEU A 62 10.23 -5.08 -0.87
CA LEU A 62 9.00 -4.42 -1.30
C LEU A 62 7.89 -5.43 -1.57
N GLY A 63 8.26 -6.60 -2.10
CA GLY A 63 7.31 -7.69 -2.28
C GLY A 63 6.73 -8.15 -0.95
N ASP A 64 7.58 -8.23 0.07
CA ASP A 64 7.13 -8.64 1.40
C ASP A 64 6.20 -7.59 2.04
N ILE A 65 6.46 -6.30 1.80
CA ILE A 65 5.54 -5.25 2.24
C ILE A 65 4.20 -5.37 1.52
N LEU A 66 4.23 -5.61 0.21
CA LEU A 66 3.00 -5.80 -0.55
C LEU A 66 2.21 -7.01 -0.03
N LEU A 67 2.91 -8.09 0.32
CA LEU A 67 2.27 -9.25 0.91
C LEU A 67 1.53 -8.88 2.20
N GLN A 68 2.12 -8.05 3.04
CA GLN A 68 1.47 -7.60 4.28
C GLN A 68 0.17 -6.84 3.97
N VAL A 69 0.20 -5.97 2.99
CA VAL A 69 -0.99 -5.20 2.60
C VAL A 69 -2.12 -6.15 2.16
N ILE A 70 -1.78 -7.09 1.30
CA ILE A 70 -2.78 -8.04 0.77
C ILE A 70 -3.32 -8.93 1.90
N PHE A 71 -2.44 -9.42 2.77
CA PHE A 71 -2.83 -10.31 3.84
C PHE A 71 -3.78 -9.61 4.84
N HIS A 72 -3.43 -8.39 5.25
CA HIS A 72 -4.30 -7.62 6.13
C HIS A 72 -5.65 -7.32 5.48
N SER A 73 -5.66 -7.07 4.17
CA SER A 73 -6.90 -6.80 3.44
C SER A 73 -7.81 -8.03 3.40
N ILE A 74 -7.21 -9.21 3.28
CA ILE A 74 -7.98 -10.47 3.32
C ILE A 74 -8.60 -10.67 4.69
N ILE A 75 -7.82 -10.46 5.76
CA ILE A 75 -8.32 -10.57 7.13
C ILE A 75 -9.48 -9.59 7.36
N ALA A 76 -9.30 -8.35 6.92
CA ALA A 76 -10.32 -7.32 7.10
C ALA A 76 -11.63 -7.68 6.37
N LYS A 77 -11.51 -8.26 5.19
CA LYS A 77 -12.68 -8.71 4.45
C LYS A 77 -13.41 -9.84 5.18
N GLU A 78 -12.67 -10.78 5.74
CA GLU A 78 -13.25 -11.87 6.53
C GLU A 78 -14.04 -11.32 7.72
N ASN A 79 -13.56 -10.22 8.29
CA ASN A 79 -14.21 -9.59 9.44
C ASN A 79 -15.28 -8.57 9.05
N ASN A 80 -15.54 -8.40 7.76
CA ASN A 80 -16.50 -7.44 7.22
C ASN A 80 -16.16 -5.99 7.53
N ASP A 81 -14.86 -5.68 7.65
CA ASP A 81 -14.42 -4.32 7.92
C ASP A 81 -14.13 -3.53 6.64
N PHE A 82 -13.32 -4.07 5.75
CA PHE A 82 -13.01 -3.48 4.45
C PHE A 82 -12.33 -4.55 3.58
N ASP A 83 -12.11 -4.25 2.31
CA ASP A 83 -11.39 -5.16 1.42
C ASP A 83 -10.25 -4.42 0.70
N LEU A 84 -9.54 -5.14 -0.16
CA LEU A 84 -8.42 -4.60 -0.90
C LEU A 84 -8.83 -3.42 -1.80
N ALA A 85 -10.00 -3.52 -2.42
CA ALA A 85 -10.48 -2.43 -3.28
C ALA A 85 -10.66 -1.15 -2.44
N ASP A 86 -11.15 -1.28 -1.21
CA ASP A 86 -11.32 -0.15 -0.31
C ASP A 86 -9.97 0.49 0.04
N VAL A 87 -8.96 -0.34 0.28
CA VAL A 87 -7.60 0.15 0.57
C VAL A 87 -7.08 0.96 -0.61
N ILE A 88 -7.20 0.42 -1.81
CA ILE A 88 -6.73 1.08 -3.03
C ILE A 88 -7.50 2.38 -3.28
N ASN A 89 -8.83 2.32 -3.16
CA ASN A 89 -9.68 3.49 -3.38
C ASN A 89 -9.37 4.61 -2.37
N SER A 90 -9.08 4.23 -1.13
CA SER A 90 -8.76 5.19 -0.09
C SER A 90 -7.50 5.99 -0.42
N VAL A 91 -6.42 5.32 -0.79
CA VAL A 91 -5.18 6.01 -1.10
C VAL A 91 -5.27 6.78 -2.42
N ARG A 92 -5.97 6.21 -3.42
CA ARG A 92 -6.19 6.87 -4.70
C ARG A 92 -6.95 8.18 -4.53
N SER A 93 -8.05 8.14 -3.79
CA SER A 93 -8.87 9.33 -3.53
C SER A 93 -8.10 10.40 -2.77
N LYS A 94 -7.31 9.98 -1.80
CA LYS A 94 -6.47 10.89 -1.04
C LYS A 94 -5.48 11.64 -1.95
N LEU A 95 -4.82 10.91 -2.85
CA LEU A 95 -3.85 11.51 -3.76
C LEU A 95 -4.50 12.51 -4.71
N ILE A 96 -5.67 12.18 -5.24
CA ILE A 96 -6.40 13.07 -6.14
C ILE A 96 -6.83 14.32 -5.39
N GLU A 97 -7.37 14.16 -4.20
CA GLU A 97 -7.86 15.27 -3.40
C GLU A 97 -6.75 16.21 -2.97
N ARG A 98 -5.58 15.67 -2.64
CA ARG A 98 -4.44 16.49 -2.20
C ARG A 98 -3.72 17.19 -3.33
N HIS A 99 -4.00 16.82 -4.58
CA HIS A 99 -3.30 17.37 -5.74
C HIS A 99 -4.27 17.90 -6.78
N PRO A 100 -5.15 18.85 -6.40
CA PRO A 100 -6.14 19.36 -7.34
C PRO A 100 -5.50 20.09 -8.53
N HIS A 101 -4.27 20.59 -8.37
CA HIS A 101 -3.54 21.25 -9.45
C HIS A 101 -3.10 20.27 -10.53
N VAL A 102 -3.15 18.97 -10.27
CA VAL A 102 -2.79 17.94 -11.25
C VAL A 102 -4.04 17.26 -11.79
N PHE A 103 -4.99 16.92 -10.91
CA PHE A 103 -6.14 16.09 -11.26
C PHE A 103 -7.46 16.82 -11.40
N GLY A 104 -7.52 18.09 -10.98
CA GLY A 104 -8.75 18.87 -11.03
C GLY A 104 -8.61 20.09 -11.90
N ASP A 105 -9.69 20.87 -11.99
CA ASP A 105 -9.71 22.11 -12.75
C ASP A 105 -9.25 23.31 -11.92
N VAL A 106 -8.61 23.05 -10.79
CA VAL A 106 -8.16 24.12 -9.92
C VAL A 106 -6.93 24.77 -10.51
N LYS A 107 -7.03 26.07 -10.80
CA LYS A 107 -5.91 26.86 -11.28
C LYS A 107 -5.27 27.52 -10.08
N VAL A 108 -3.97 27.32 -9.97
CA VAL A 108 -3.21 27.91 -8.89
C VAL A 108 -2.27 28.95 -9.47
N ALA A 109 -2.25 30.12 -8.90
CA ALA A 109 -1.51 31.27 -9.44
C ALA A 109 -0.01 31.08 -9.35
N ASP A 110 0.49 30.43 -8.32
CA ASP A 110 1.91 30.20 -8.13
C ASP A 110 2.18 29.02 -7.22
N SER A 111 3.45 28.65 -7.10
CA SER A 111 3.87 27.49 -6.34
C SER A 111 3.64 27.62 -4.83
N ASP A 112 3.67 28.86 -4.31
CA ASP A 112 3.41 29.08 -2.88
C ASP A 112 1.96 28.79 -2.55
N GLU A 113 1.06 29.19 -3.44
CA GLU A 113 -0.36 28.92 -3.31
C GLU A 113 -0.64 27.42 -3.34
N VAL A 114 0.06 26.67 -4.23
CA VAL A 114 -0.04 25.22 -4.29
C VAL A 114 0.41 24.60 -2.98
N LYS A 115 1.57 25.03 -2.46
CA LYS A 115 2.09 24.53 -1.20
C LYS A 115 1.15 24.78 -0.04
N THR A 116 0.57 25.96 0.02
CA THR A 116 -0.37 26.30 1.08
C THR A 116 -1.59 25.38 1.03
N GLU A 117 -2.13 25.18 -0.15
CA GLU A 117 -3.29 24.31 -0.33
C GLU A 117 -2.98 22.87 0.07
N LEU A 118 -1.82 22.35 -0.33
CA LEU A 118 -1.43 20.98 0.00
C LEU A 118 -1.25 20.79 1.50
N LEU A 119 -0.62 21.75 2.16
CA LEU A 119 -0.44 21.71 3.61
C LEU A 119 -1.77 21.75 4.34
N LYS A 120 -2.68 22.58 3.87
CA LYS A 120 -4.00 22.69 4.46
C LYS A 120 -4.76 21.37 4.36
N ARG A 121 -4.75 20.74 3.18
CA ARG A 121 -5.43 19.47 2.98
C ARG A 121 -4.85 18.36 3.85
N LYS A 122 -3.53 18.31 3.95
CA LYS A 122 -2.87 17.33 4.79
C LYS A 122 -3.26 17.49 6.25
N LYS A 123 -3.38 18.74 6.72
CA LYS A 123 -3.76 19.04 8.08
C LYS A 123 -5.21 18.63 8.35
N GLU A 124 -6.10 18.90 7.41
CA GLU A 124 -7.52 18.55 7.55
C GLU A 124 -7.72 17.04 7.59
N GLU A 125 -6.87 16.28 6.91
CA GLU A 125 -6.93 14.83 6.93
C GLU A 125 -6.29 14.24 8.18
N ASN A 126 -5.66 15.05 8.99
CA ASN A 126 -4.99 14.62 10.22
C ASN A 126 -3.88 13.60 9.94
N LEU A 127 -3.10 13.85 8.92
CA LEU A 127 -2.04 12.95 8.49
C LEU A 127 -0.64 13.53 8.70
#